data_cea3d2711ed73cf670c867d84bfd424c
#
_entry.id   cea3d2711ed73cf670c867d84bfd424c
#
_cell.length_a   1.000
_cell.length_b   1.000
_cell.length_c   1.000
_cell.angle_alpha   90.00
_cell.angle_beta   90.00
_cell.angle_gamma   90.00
#
_symmetry.space_group_name_H-M   'P 1'
#
loop_
_entity.id
_entity.type
_entity.pdbx_description
1 polymer ?
#
loop_
_entity_poly.entity_id
_entity_poly.type
_entity_poly.pdbx_seq_one_letter_code
_entity_poly.pdbx_strand_id
1 'polypeptide(L)'
;MGPETPLYHFGPTAQILLLGALITAAPLLWVLRRVQGRGPAALLHRLTWVTLFLTFDLVLFGAYTRLSDSGLGCPDWPGCYGQATPIGASAQIQAAQDLMPTGPVTHGKAWVEMLHRYLATGVGGLILVLCAGAWWLRLQGHPKRSVWWPTFTLFWVCIQGAFGALTVTMKLFPAIVTLHLLGGVFLLALLAWQATQTADAAPVSGVAAHTGKGLRIALALAGGLLWVQIALGGWVSTNYAVLVCDTFPQCQGSYWPDMAFAQGFELWRPLGHTSWGELLSFQALTAIHYVHRLMAYGVIAAMLALAWLLRHHRMHRWALGLLALVCLQCLTGLSNVVLGWPMPAAILHTGGAAAMMVLIVLAWQRTRSQPLTPIAA
;
A
#
# COMPACT_ATOMS: atom_id res chain seq x y z
N MET A 1 40.29 19.36 23.71
CA MET A 1 39.91 18.80 22.40
C MET A 1 38.94 17.66 22.72
N GLY A 2 37.64 17.88 22.56
CA GLY A 2 36.67 16.80 22.68
C GLY A 2 36.79 15.88 21.47
N PRO A 3 36.37 14.60 21.56
CA PRO A 3 36.41 13.69 20.44
C PRO A 3 35.56 14.28 19.32
N GLU A 4 36.15 14.46 18.13
CA GLU A 4 35.44 14.88 16.93
C GLU A 4 34.33 13.86 16.68
N THR A 5 33.08 14.29 16.81
CA THR A 5 31.94 13.45 16.43
C THR A 5 32.03 13.23 14.92
N PRO A 6 32.10 11.97 14.42
CA PRO A 6 32.20 11.72 13.00
C PRO A 6 30.94 12.31 12.31
N LEU A 7 31.16 13.00 11.19
CA LEU A 7 30.14 13.68 10.37
C LEU A 7 29.00 12.74 9.95
N TYR A 8 29.21 11.42 9.98
CA TYR A 8 28.21 10.41 9.62
C TYR A 8 28.29 9.21 10.58
N HIS A 9 27.21 8.96 11.32
CA HIS A 9 27.04 7.80 12.18
C HIS A 9 26.30 6.68 11.44
N PHE A 10 27.03 5.78 10.76
CA PHE A 10 26.43 4.65 10.03
C PHE A 10 25.94 3.51 10.93
N GLY A 11 26.26 3.52 12.22
CA GLY A 11 25.91 2.47 13.18
C GLY A 11 24.41 2.15 13.21
N PRO A 12 23.51 3.12 13.40
CA PRO A 12 22.06 2.88 13.41
C PRO A 12 21.54 2.31 12.10
N THR A 13 22.03 2.79 10.96
CA THR A 13 21.64 2.28 9.63
C THR A 13 22.06 0.82 9.47
N ALA A 14 23.27 0.44 9.84
CA ALA A 14 23.76 -0.94 9.78
C ALA A 14 22.92 -1.88 10.68
N GLN A 15 22.56 -1.43 11.89
CA GLN A 15 21.71 -2.20 12.81
C GLN A 15 20.28 -2.38 12.25
N ILE A 16 19.69 -1.36 11.64
CA ILE A 16 18.36 -1.47 10.99
C ILE A 16 18.41 -2.44 9.81
N LEU A 17 19.47 -2.39 8.99
CA LEU A 17 19.66 -3.35 7.89
C LEU A 17 19.84 -4.78 8.41
N LEU A 18 20.57 -4.98 9.51
CA LEU A 18 20.70 -6.28 10.14
C LEU A 18 19.35 -6.81 10.65
N LEU A 19 18.57 -5.97 11.33
CA LEU A 19 17.21 -6.32 11.76
C LEU A 19 16.33 -6.69 10.56
N GLY A 20 16.39 -5.91 9.49
CA GLY A 20 15.68 -6.21 8.24
C GLY A 20 16.12 -7.54 7.62
N ALA A 21 17.42 -7.84 7.64
CA ALA A 21 17.94 -9.13 7.17
C ALA A 21 17.43 -10.31 8.01
N LEU A 22 17.36 -10.16 9.34
CA LEU A 22 16.78 -11.17 10.23
C LEU A 22 15.29 -11.38 9.98
N ILE A 23 14.53 -10.28 9.78
CA ILE A 23 13.10 -10.35 9.41
C ILE A 23 12.93 -11.02 8.05
N THR A 24 13.81 -10.75 7.07
CA THR A 24 13.82 -11.40 5.75
C THR A 24 14.11 -12.90 5.87
N ALA A 25 15.03 -13.28 6.75
CA ALA A 25 15.48 -14.67 6.88
C ALA A 25 14.35 -15.62 7.33
N ALA A 26 13.45 -15.17 8.21
CA ALA A 26 12.39 -16.02 8.76
C ALA A 26 11.43 -16.56 7.66
N PRO A 27 10.76 -15.73 6.83
CA PRO A 27 9.90 -16.23 5.76
C PRO A 27 10.69 -16.96 4.67
N LEU A 28 11.92 -16.54 4.37
CA LEU A 28 12.79 -17.21 3.41
C LEU A 28 13.10 -18.65 3.86
N LEU A 29 13.56 -18.85 5.09
CA LEU A 29 13.84 -20.17 5.66
C LEU A 29 12.57 -21.03 5.74
N TRP A 30 11.44 -20.44 6.10
CA TRP A 30 10.16 -21.14 6.11
C TRP A 30 9.78 -21.65 4.72
N VAL A 31 9.90 -20.80 3.67
CA VAL A 31 9.61 -21.20 2.29
C VAL A 31 10.61 -22.25 1.81
N LEU A 32 11.91 -22.10 2.09
CA LEU A 32 12.95 -23.08 1.74
C LEU A 32 12.62 -24.46 2.30
N ARG A 33 12.24 -24.57 3.57
CA ARG A 33 11.84 -25.85 4.18
C ARG A 33 10.58 -26.46 3.52
N ARG A 34 9.63 -25.63 3.08
CA ARG A 34 8.37 -26.07 2.47
C ARG A 34 8.51 -26.48 0.99
N VAL A 35 9.59 -26.08 0.33
CA VAL A 35 9.82 -26.31 -1.11
C VAL A 35 10.96 -27.31 -1.36
N GLN A 36 11.48 -27.95 -0.31
CA GLN A 36 12.56 -28.94 -0.46
C GLN A 36 12.22 -29.96 -1.57
N GLY A 37 13.17 -30.18 -2.50
CA GLY A 37 13.01 -31.09 -3.63
C GLY A 37 12.19 -30.55 -4.83
N ARG A 38 11.60 -29.36 -4.80
CA ARG A 38 10.76 -28.83 -5.89
C ARG A 38 11.47 -27.87 -6.85
N GLY A 39 12.76 -27.63 -6.62
CA GLY A 39 13.59 -26.78 -7.47
C GLY A 39 13.41 -25.26 -7.21
N PRO A 40 14.36 -24.47 -7.73
CA PRO A 40 14.46 -23.03 -7.41
C PRO A 40 13.32 -22.18 -8.00
N ALA A 41 12.72 -22.64 -9.09
CA ALA A 41 11.57 -21.99 -9.71
C ALA A 41 10.33 -22.01 -8.79
N ALA A 42 10.07 -23.13 -8.11
CA ALA A 42 9.00 -23.28 -7.15
C ALA A 42 9.26 -22.44 -5.88
N LEU A 43 10.55 -22.33 -5.49
CA LEU A 43 10.97 -21.47 -4.39
C LEU A 43 10.59 -20.00 -4.68
N LEU A 44 11.02 -19.44 -5.82
CA LEU A 44 10.73 -18.06 -6.19
C LEU A 44 9.21 -17.82 -6.32
N HIS A 45 8.47 -18.76 -6.88
CA HIS A 45 7.01 -18.64 -6.97
C HIS A 45 6.36 -18.50 -5.58
N ARG A 46 6.67 -19.40 -4.65
CA ARG A 46 6.11 -19.35 -3.30
C ARG A 46 6.59 -18.12 -2.53
N LEU A 47 7.87 -17.76 -2.69
CA LEU A 47 8.42 -16.57 -2.05
C LEU A 47 7.73 -15.29 -2.54
N THR A 48 7.38 -15.22 -3.84
CA THR A 48 6.61 -14.07 -4.38
C THR A 48 5.24 -13.94 -3.71
N TRP A 49 4.50 -15.05 -3.51
CA TRP A 49 3.22 -15.04 -2.81
C TRP A 49 3.36 -14.63 -1.35
N VAL A 50 4.38 -15.13 -0.65
CA VAL A 50 4.66 -14.74 0.73
C VAL A 50 5.04 -13.26 0.81
N THR A 51 5.87 -12.77 -0.12
CA THR A 51 6.23 -11.35 -0.19
C THR A 51 5.01 -10.47 -0.47
N LEU A 52 4.12 -10.89 -1.37
CA LEU A 52 2.84 -10.19 -1.64
C LEU A 52 1.99 -10.10 -0.37
N PHE A 53 1.84 -11.21 0.36
CA PHE A 53 1.08 -11.25 1.60
C PHE A 53 1.68 -10.31 2.66
N LEU A 54 2.99 -10.42 2.91
CA LEU A 54 3.68 -9.56 3.89
C LEU A 54 3.68 -8.08 3.48
N THR A 55 3.70 -7.79 2.17
CA THR A 55 3.56 -6.41 1.67
C THR A 55 2.13 -5.90 1.90
N PHE A 56 1.12 -6.76 1.78
CA PHE A 56 -0.25 -6.39 2.11
C PHE A 56 -0.41 -6.08 3.60
N ASP A 57 0.15 -6.90 4.48
CA ASP A 57 0.17 -6.63 5.93
C ASP A 57 0.93 -5.35 6.25
N LEU A 58 2.03 -5.07 5.52
CA LEU A 58 2.78 -3.83 5.67
C LEU A 58 1.95 -2.59 5.27
N VAL A 59 1.13 -2.69 4.23
CA VAL A 59 0.20 -1.60 3.84
C VAL A 59 -0.86 -1.38 4.92
N LEU A 60 -1.41 -2.44 5.50
CA LEU A 60 -2.34 -2.35 6.65
C LEU A 60 -1.68 -1.71 7.87
N PHE A 61 -0.45 -2.12 8.18
CA PHE A 61 0.31 -1.58 9.29
C PHE A 61 0.70 -0.11 9.04
N GLY A 62 1.02 0.27 7.79
CA GLY A 62 1.21 1.66 7.39
C GLY A 62 -0.05 2.52 7.55
N ALA A 63 -1.21 1.96 7.21
CA ALA A 63 -2.50 2.59 7.49
C ALA A 63 -2.70 2.78 9.01
N TYR A 64 -2.43 1.75 9.82
CA TYR A 64 -2.47 1.85 11.28
C TYR A 64 -1.51 2.94 11.81
N THR A 65 -0.26 2.98 11.33
CA THR A 65 0.72 4.00 11.71
C THR A 65 0.20 5.41 11.42
N ARG A 66 -0.44 5.61 10.26
CA ARG A 66 -1.04 6.90 9.89
C ARG A 66 -2.27 7.22 10.76
N LEU A 67 -3.15 6.26 10.98
CA LEU A 67 -4.43 6.44 11.68
C LEU A 67 -4.27 6.58 13.19
N SER A 68 -3.21 6.00 13.76
CA SER A 68 -2.83 6.17 15.18
C SER A 68 -1.98 7.41 15.42
N ASP A 69 -1.82 8.27 14.40
CA ASP A 69 -1.01 9.48 14.45
C ASP A 69 0.44 9.22 14.91
N SER A 70 0.99 8.07 14.46
CA SER A 70 2.32 7.60 14.85
C SER A 70 3.40 7.89 13.80
N GLY A 71 3.07 8.56 12.70
CA GLY A 71 4.01 8.79 11.58
C GLY A 71 5.11 9.81 11.86
N LEU A 72 5.12 10.45 13.05
CA LEU A 72 6.19 11.32 13.56
C LEU A 72 6.56 10.92 15.00
N GLY A 73 6.41 9.66 15.37
CA GLY A 73 6.85 9.14 16.66
C GLY A 73 8.37 9.19 16.84
N CYS A 74 9.11 9.21 15.71
CA CYS A 74 10.54 9.47 15.63
C CYS A 74 10.78 10.68 14.72
N PRO A 75 11.52 11.70 15.16
CA PRO A 75 11.68 12.96 14.42
C PRO A 75 12.68 12.88 13.26
N ASP A 76 13.47 11.81 13.18
CA ASP A 76 14.55 11.59 12.23
C ASP A 76 14.40 10.28 11.45
N TRP A 77 15.25 10.11 10.45
CA TRP A 77 15.30 8.91 9.63
C TRP A 77 16.79 8.61 9.27
N PRO A 78 17.22 7.32 9.24
CA PRO A 78 16.43 6.07 9.29
C PRO A 78 16.12 5.57 10.71
N GLY A 79 16.74 6.10 11.73
CA GLY A 79 16.57 5.71 13.13
C GLY A 79 15.54 6.52 13.89
N CYS A 80 15.72 6.59 15.21
CA CYS A 80 14.92 7.37 16.14
C CYS A 80 15.91 8.09 17.10
N TYR A 81 15.94 9.42 17.03
CA TYR A 81 16.96 10.22 17.77
C TYR A 81 18.39 9.72 17.55
N GLY A 82 18.74 9.40 16.32
CA GLY A 82 20.05 8.86 15.95
C GLY A 82 20.33 7.44 16.45
N GLN A 83 19.34 6.74 17.02
CA GLN A 83 19.44 5.34 17.48
C GLN A 83 18.70 4.39 16.52
N ALA A 84 19.14 3.13 16.47
CA ALA A 84 18.47 2.12 15.64
C ALA A 84 17.13 1.65 16.23
N THR A 85 16.90 1.83 17.51
CA THR A 85 15.70 1.37 18.20
C THR A 85 15.18 2.42 19.19
N PRO A 86 13.86 2.44 19.49
CA PRO A 86 13.31 3.29 20.55
C PRO A 86 13.88 3.00 21.95
N ILE A 87 14.44 1.80 22.18
CA ILE A 87 15.11 1.46 23.44
C ILE A 87 16.34 2.34 23.62
N GLY A 88 17.19 2.46 22.58
CA GLY A 88 18.38 3.30 22.62
C GLY A 88 18.06 4.80 22.73
N ALA A 89 16.87 5.21 22.28
CA ALA A 89 16.38 6.59 22.32
C ALA A 89 15.43 6.88 23.50
N SER A 90 15.32 5.97 24.48
CA SER A 90 14.28 6.03 25.51
C SER A 90 14.30 7.32 26.33
N ALA A 91 15.49 7.84 26.67
CA ALA A 91 15.61 9.08 27.43
C ALA A 91 15.11 10.31 26.64
N GLN A 92 15.45 10.42 25.35
CA GLN A 92 15.02 11.49 24.47
C GLN A 92 13.49 11.44 24.20
N ILE A 93 12.95 10.22 24.00
CA ILE A 93 11.51 9.99 23.82
C ILE A 93 10.77 10.36 25.09
N GLN A 94 11.28 9.96 26.27
CA GLN A 94 10.68 10.32 27.56
C GLN A 94 10.65 11.82 27.77
N ALA A 95 11.77 12.50 27.53
CA ALA A 95 11.83 13.95 27.65
C ALA A 95 10.85 14.68 26.72
N ALA A 96 10.70 14.21 25.48
CA ALA A 96 9.73 14.77 24.54
C ALA A 96 8.27 14.52 24.99
N GLN A 97 8.00 13.33 25.52
CA GLN A 97 6.67 12.95 26.03
C GLN A 97 6.31 13.72 27.30
N ASP A 98 7.26 13.99 28.20
CA ASP A 98 7.03 14.78 29.42
C ASP A 98 6.69 16.23 29.08
N LEU A 99 7.35 16.80 28.05
CA LEU A 99 7.04 18.13 27.54
C LEU A 99 5.67 18.21 26.86
N MET A 100 5.24 17.15 26.15
CA MET A 100 3.99 17.09 25.41
C MET A 100 3.39 15.68 25.45
N PRO A 101 2.64 15.31 26.51
CA PRO A 101 2.14 13.94 26.72
C PRO A 101 1.25 13.39 25.60
N THR A 102 0.50 14.26 24.90
CA THR A 102 -0.34 13.92 23.74
C THR A 102 0.31 14.29 22.41
N GLY A 103 1.57 14.67 22.44
CA GLY A 103 2.32 15.14 21.26
C GLY A 103 2.61 14.05 20.22
N PRO A 104 3.31 14.43 19.15
CA PRO A 104 3.67 13.48 18.10
C PRO A 104 4.64 12.39 18.59
N VAL A 105 5.49 12.69 19.58
CA VAL A 105 6.49 11.76 20.10
C VAL A 105 6.04 11.20 21.46
N THR A 106 5.77 9.91 21.48
CA THR A 106 5.55 9.12 22.71
C THR A 106 6.20 7.75 22.53
N HIS A 107 6.45 7.01 23.61
CA HIS A 107 7.02 5.65 23.51
C HIS A 107 6.19 4.74 22.60
N GLY A 108 4.84 4.78 22.71
CA GLY A 108 3.95 3.97 21.88
C GLY A 108 4.05 4.34 20.40
N LYS A 109 4.00 5.63 20.07
CA LYS A 109 4.07 6.12 18.68
C LYS A 109 5.45 5.84 18.06
N ALA A 110 6.54 6.01 18.80
CA ALA A 110 7.90 5.69 18.35
C ALA A 110 8.05 4.20 18.00
N TRP A 111 7.50 3.30 18.83
CA TRP A 111 7.51 1.86 18.52
C TRP A 111 6.67 1.51 17.31
N VAL A 112 5.48 2.05 17.16
CA VAL A 112 4.62 1.80 15.99
C VAL A 112 5.36 2.21 14.71
N GLU A 113 5.96 3.38 14.69
CA GLU A 113 6.70 3.87 13.52
C GLU A 113 7.93 3.02 13.21
N MET A 114 8.76 2.71 14.22
CA MET A 114 9.97 1.92 14.00
C MET A 114 9.67 0.48 13.59
N LEU A 115 8.64 -0.15 14.14
CA LEU A 115 8.19 -1.47 13.68
C LEU A 115 7.78 -1.45 12.20
N HIS A 116 7.07 -0.40 11.76
CA HIS A 116 6.75 -0.22 10.33
C HIS A 116 8.02 -0.14 9.48
N ARG A 117 9.03 0.64 9.91
CA ARG A 117 10.32 0.75 9.21
C ARG A 117 11.07 -0.58 9.15
N TYR A 118 11.10 -1.37 10.24
CA TYR A 118 11.75 -2.69 10.25
C TYR A 118 11.05 -3.68 9.32
N LEU A 119 9.71 -3.74 9.33
CA LEU A 119 8.94 -4.59 8.44
C LEU A 119 9.13 -4.18 6.97
N ALA A 120 9.17 -2.88 6.69
CA ALA A 120 9.46 -2.36 5.35
C ALA A 120 10.85 -2.78 4.85
N THR A 121 11.87 -2.71 5.72
CA THR A 121 13.22 -3.18 5.41
C THR A 121 13.24 -4.69 5.14
N GLY A 122 12.48 -5.47 5.92
CA GLY A 122 12.33 -6.92 5.71
C GLY A 122 11.67 -7.27 4.36
N VAL A 123 10.59 -6.57 4.01
CA VAL A 123 9.94 -6.73 2.68
C VAL A 123 10.89 -6.33 1.55
N GLY A 124 11.64 -5.23 1.73
CA GLY A 124 12.70 -4.83 0.78
C GLY A 124 13.75 -5.92 0.58
N GLY A 125 14.18 -6.59 1.66
CA GLY A 125 15.10 -7.73 1.64
C GLY A 125 14.52 -8.93 0.87
N LEU A 126 13.23 -9.25 1.05
CA LEU A 126 12.56 -10.32 0.29
C LEU A 126 12.51 -9.99 -1.21
N ILE A 127 12.21 -8.73 -1.57
CA ILE A 127 12.20 -8.29 -2.97
C ILE A 127 13.60 -8.36 -3.57
N LEU A 128 14.64 -8.02 -2.81
CA LEU A 128 16.04 -8.19 -3.23
C LEU A 128 16.37 -9.66 -3.51
N VAL A 129 15.95 -10.59 -2.64
CA VAL A 129 16.12 -12.04 -2.83
C VAL A 129 15.37 -12.53 -4.08
N LEU A 130 14.14 -12.03 -4.32
CA LEU A 130 13.38 -12.35 -5.54
C LEU A 130 14.09 -11.88 -6.81
N CYS A 131 14.65 -10.66 -6.78
CA CYS A 131 15.42 -10.12 -7.90
C CYS A 131 16.69 -10.92 -8.15
N ALA A 132 17.52 -11.14 -7.13
CA ALA A 132 18.74 -11.91 -7.22
C ALA A 132 18.47 -13.36 -7.70
N GLY A 133 17.43 -14.00 -7.17
CA GLY A 133 17.02 -15.35 -7.59
C GLY A 133 16.56 -15.41 -9.04
N ALA A 134 15.86 -14.38 -9.54
CA ALA A 134 15.44 -14.31 -10.94
C ALA A 134 16.66 -14.17 -11.88
N TRP A 135 17.62 -13.32 -11.53
CA TRP A 135 18.87 -13.20 -12.28
C TRP A 135 19.72 -14.47 -12.22
N TRP A 136 19.83 -15.09 -11.05
CA TRP A 136 20.53 -16.35 -10.89
C TRP A 136 19.96 -17.46 -11.80
N LEU A 137 18.62 -17.64 -11.83
CA LEU A 137 17.95 -18.57 -12.73
C LEU A 137 18.22 -18.26 -14.22
N ARG A 138 18.23 -16.98 -14.56
CA ARG A 138 18.56 -16.55 -15.94
C ARG A 138 19.95 -16.97 -16.35
N LEU A 139 20.94 -16.80 -15.45
CA LEU A 139 22.33 -17.20 -15.67
C LEU A 139 22.50 -18.72 -15.74
N GLN A 140 21.64 -19.48 -15.07
CA GLN A 140 21.60 -20.95 -15.13
C GLN A 140 20.89 -21.49 -16.39
N GLY A 141 20.62 -20.68 -17.38
CA GLY A 141 20.05 -21.12 -18.66
C GLY A 141 18.53 -21.26 -18.67
N HIS A 142 17.80 -20.59 -17.77
CA HIS A 142 16.33 -20.51 -17.78
C HIS A 142 15.81 -19.25 -18.51
N PRO A 143 15.91 -19.12 -19.84
CA PRO A 143 15.68 -17.87 -20.57
C PRO A 143 14.23 -17.42 -20.61
N LYS A 144 13.26 -18.32 -20.35
CA LYS A 144 11.82 -18.03 -20.43
C LYS A 144 11.32 -17.11 -19.31
N ARG A 145 12.09 -16.90 -18.22
CA ARG A 145 11.70 -16.05 -17.10
C ARG A 145 12.20 -14.62 -17.30
N SER A 146 11.28 -13.69 -17.18
CA SER A 146 11.60 -12.26 -17.20
C SER A 146 12.35 -11.88 -15.91
N VAL A 147 13.51 -11.25 -16.04
CA VAL A 147 14.25 -10.64 -14.93
C VAL A 147 13.85 -9.18 -14.73
N TRP A 148 13.23 -8.55 -15.73
CA TRP A 148 12.90 -7.13 -15.71
C TRP A 148 11.83 -6.77 -14.69
N TRP A 149 10.81 -7.63 -14.52
CA TRP A 149 9.77 -7.38 -13.52
C TRP A 149 10.31 -7.39 -12.08
N PRO A 150 11.07 -8.40 -11.62
CA PRO A 150 11.72 -8.37 -10.32
C PRO A 150 12.69 -7.19 -10.14
N THR A 151 13.45 -6.84 -11.18
CA THR A 151 14.35 -5.69 -11.16
C THR A 151 13.59 -4.37 -11.02
N PHE A 152 12.51 -4.20 -11.79
CA PHE A 152 11.65 -3.02 -11.67
C PHE A 152 10.98 -2.95 -10.29
N THR A 153 10.55 -4.08 -9.72
CA THR A 153 9.97 -4.12 -8.37
C THR A 153 10.99 -3.74 -7.30
N LEU A 154 12.25 -4.18 -7.45
CA LEU A 154 13.34 -3.76 -6.58
C LEU A 154 13.60 -2.25 -6.68
N PHE A 155 13.68 -1.72 -7.89
CA PHE A 155 13.80 -0.28 -8.11
C PHE A 155 12.62 0.47 -7.46
N TRP A 156 11.40 -0.01 -7.65
CA TRP A 156 10.20 0.61 -7.10
C TRP A 156 10.16 0.60 -5.58
N VAL A 157 10.57 -0.50 -4.92
CA VAL A 157 10.62 -0.55 -3.44
C VAL A 157 11.69 0.39 -2.88
N CYS A 158 12.79 0.63 -3.59
CA CYS A 158 13.76 1.65 -3.21
C CYS A 158 13.14 3.06 -3.27
N ILE A 159 12.37 3.37 -4.32
CA ILE A 159 11.59 4.61 -4.39
C ILE A 159 10.62 4.71 -3.20
N GLN A 160 9.93 3.61 -2.85
CA GLN A 160 9.03 3.60 -1.69
C GLN A 160 9.78 3.84 -0.36
N GLY A 161 10.99 3.32 -0.22
CA GLY A 161 11.86 3.65 0.92
C GLY A 161 12.19 5.14 0.99
N ALA A 162 12.51 5.76 -0.15
CA ALA A 162 12.75 7.21 -0.23
C ALA A 162 11.49 8.03 0.12
N PHE A 163 10.31 7.65 -0.40
CA PHE A 163 9.04 8.29 -0.01
C PHE A 163 8.76 8.10 1.49
N GLY A 164 9.04 6.92 2.05
CA GLY A 164 8.94 6.67 3.49
C GLY A 164 9.84 7.61 4.31
N ALA A 165 11.08 7.86 3.88
CA ALA A 165 11.96 8.86 4.49
C ALA A 165 11.36 10.29 4.39
N LEU A 166 10.84 10.65 3.21
CA LEU A 166 10.25 11.96 2.97
C LEU A 166 8.98 12.19 3.80
N THR A 167 8.19 11.16 4.13
CA THR A 167 7.02 11.34 5.01
C THR A 167 7.43 11.90 6.37
N VAL A 168 8.60 11.50 6.89
CA VAL A 168 9.13 11.98 8.17
C VAL A 168 9.83 13.33 8.00
N THR A 169 10.79 13.43 7.08
CA THR A 169 11.62 14.63 6.90
C THR A 169 10.85 15.84 6.42
N MET A 170 9.74 15.62 5.69
CA MET A 170 8.79 16.67 5.27
C MET A 170 7.56 16.77 6.20
N LYS A 171 7.65 16.22 7.43
CA LYS A 171 6.63 16.37 8.48
C LYS A 171 5.20 16.05 7.99
N LEU A 172 5.01 14.86 7.44
CA LEU A 172 3.73 14.35 6.91
C LEU A 172 3.12 15.24 5.80
N PHE A 173 3.94 15.77 4.92
CA PHE A 173 3.48 16.54 3.77
C PHE A 173 2.41 15.76 2.98
N PRO A 174 1.16 16.28 2.82
CA PRO A 174 0.02 15.47 2.37
C PRO A 174 0.22 14.78 1.02
N ALA A 175 0.81 15.46 0.04
CA ALA A 175 1.10 14.86 -1.26
C ALA A 175 2.10 13.71 -1.16
N ILE A 176 3.15 13.85 -0.36
CA ILE A 176 4.18 12.81 -0.18
C ILE A 176 3.58 11.57 0.49
N VAL A 177 2.78 11.74 1.56
CA VAL A 177 2.13 10.62 2.24
C VAL A 177 1.12 9.92 1.33
N THR A 178 0.34 10.69 0.55
CA THR A 178 -0.60 10.13 -0.44
C THR A 178 0.12 9.35 -1.53
N LEU A 179 1.23 9.87 -2.07
CA LEU A 179 2.06 9.18 -3.08
C LEU A 179 2.72 7.93 -2.50
N HIS A 180 3.13 7.95 -1.23
CA HIS A 180 3.65 6.76 -0.55
C HIS A 180 2.60 5.66 -0.44
N LEU A 181 1.36 5.98 -0.06
CA LEU A 181 0.24 5.04 -0.07
C LEU A 181 -0.01 4.46 -1.48
N LEU A 182 -0.13 5.31 -2.48
CA LEU A 182 -0.33 4.88 -3.87
C LEU A 182 0.80 3.99 -4.35
N GLY A 183 2.04 4.35 -4.04
CA GLY A 183 3.21 3.57 -4.39
C GLY A 183 3.26 2.21 -3.69
N GLY A 184 2.78 2.10 -2.45
CA GLY A 184 2.61 0.84 -1.73
C GLY A 184 1.56 -0.07 -2.39
N VAL A 185 0.41 0.48 -2.80
CA VAL A 185 -0.61 -0.25 -3.56
C VAL A 185 -0.10 -0.67 -4.94
N PHE A 186 0.70 0.16 -5.60
CA PHE A 186 1.35 -0.23 -6.85
C PHE A 186 2.37 -1.35 -6.67
N LEU A 187 3.12 -1.35 -5.57
CA LEU A 187 4.02 -2.46 -5.21
C LEU A 187 3.24 -3.78 -5.05
N LEU A 188 2.06 -3.74 -4.40
CA LEU A 188 1.16 -4.90 -4.35
C LEU A 188 0.72 -5.36 -5.74
N ALA A 189 0.36 -4.44 -6.61
CA ALA A 189 -0.01 -4.75 -8.00
C ALA A 189 1.14 -5.42 -8.78
N LEU A 190 2.37 -4.92 -8.61
CA LEU A 190 3.58 -5.51 -9.22
C LEU A 190 3.85 -6.93 -8.71
N LEU A 191 3.76 -7.14 -7.39
CA LEU A 191 3.97 -8.47 -6.79
C LEU A 191 2.85 -9.44 -7.19
N ALA A 192 1.60 -9.00 -7.23
CA ALA A 192 0.47 -9.80 -7.72
C ALA A 192 0.66 -10.19 -9.20
N TRP A 193 1.11 -9.26 -10.02
CA TRP A 193 1.48 -9.53 -11.40
C TRP A 193 2.59 -10.59 -11.50
N GLN A 194 3.67 -10.44 -10.73
CA GLN A 194 4.80 -11.39 -10.74
C GLN A 194 4.39 -12.76 -10.21
N ALA A 195 3.55 -12.85 -9.19
CA ALA A 195 3.08 -14.11 -8.63
C ALA A 195 2.40 -15.00 -9.68
N THR A 196 1.75 -14.39 -10.67
CA THR A 196 1.11 -15.12 -11.78
C THR A 196 2.08 -15.50 -12.92
N GLN A 197 3.19 -14.75 -13.08
CA GLN A 197 4.19 -15.02 -14.11
C GLN A 197 5.16 -16.17 -13.74
N THR A 198 5.32 -16.42 -12.45
CA THR A 198 6.24 -17.45 -11.92
C THR A 198 5.60 -18.84 -11.84
N ALA A 199 4.30 -18.96 -12.07
CA ALA A 199 3.64 -20.24 -12.12
C ALA A 199 4.02 -20.96 -13.40
N ASP A 200 4.54 -22.21 -13.30
CA ASP A 200 4.42 -23.21 -14.36
C ASP A 200 2.92 -23.59 -14.40
N ALA A 201 2.10 -22.64 -14.85
CA ALA A 201 0.67 -22.82 -14.90
C ALA A 201 0.37 -23.91 -15.93
N ALA A 202 0.07 -25.11 -15.44
CA ALA A 202 -0.71 -26.03 -16.25
C ALA A 202 -1.93 -25.27 -16.79
N PRO A 203 -2.26 -25.37 -18.08
CA PRO A 203 -3.40 -24.70 -18.64
C PRO A 203 -4.64 -25.14 -17.87
N VAL A 204 -5.25 -24.23 -17.13
CA VAL A 204 -6.59 -24.50 -16.59
C VAL A 204 -7.53 -24.51 -17.77
N SER A 205 -7.73 -25.71 -18.29
CA SER A 205 -8.67 -26.00 -19.37
C SER A 205 -10.03 -25.39 -19.06
N GLY A 206 -10.57 -24.57 -19.96
CA GLY A 206 -11.98 -24.26 -20.04
C GLY A 206 -12.45 -22.81 -20.03
N VAL A 207 -11.62 -21.80 -19.65
CA VAL A 207 -12.11 -20.40 -19.53
C VAL A 207 -11.49 -19.42 -20.55
N ALA A 208 -10.39 -19.79 -21.21
CA ALA A 208 -9.56 -18.85 -21.96
C ALA A 208 -10.04 -18.50 -23.38
N ALA A 209 -10.99 -19.24 -23.96
CA ALA A 209 -11.29 -19.10 -25.38
C ALA A 209 -12.10 -17.85 -25.78
N HIS A 210 -12.76 -17.17 -24.85
CA HIS A 210 -13.71 -16.08 -25.17
C HIS A 210 -13.67 -14.85 -24.27
N THR A 211 -12.60 -14.59 -23.51
CA THR A 211 -12.49 -13.33 -22.78
C THR A 211 -12.09 -12.21 -23.74
N GLY A 212 -13.10 -11.51 -24.27
CA GLY A 212 -12.93 -10.47 -25.28
C GLY A 212 -12.13 -9.25 -24.77
N LYS A 213 -11.63 -8.46 -25.72
CA LYS A 213 -10.97 -7.15 -25.44
C LYS A 213 -11.80 -6.27 -24.48
N GLY A 214 -13.14 -6.36 -24.55
CA GLY A 214 -14.06 -5.59 -23.70
C GLY A 214 -13.87 -5.83 -22.21
N LEU A 215 -13.75 -7.10 -21.75
CA LEU A 215 -13.51 -7.39 -20.32
C LEU A 215 -12.17 -6.83 -19.84
N ARG A 216 -11.13 -6.90 -20.67
CA ARG A 216 -9.81 -6.32 -20.32
C ARG A 216 -9.87 -4.80 -20.21
N ILE A 217 -10.57 -4.14 -21.13
CA ILE A 217 -10.79 -2.69 -21.05
C ILE A 217 -11.57 -2.35 -19.77
N ALA A 218 -12.64 -3.10 -19.45
CA ALA A 218 -13.42 -2.89 -18.23
C ALA A 218 -12.57 -3.06 -16.96
N LEU A 219 -11.71 -4.09 -16.89
CA LEU A 219 -10.77 -4.29 -15.78
C LEU A 219 -9.77 -3.13 -15.66
N ALA A 220 -9.24 -2.62 -16.79
CA ALA A 220 -8.32 -1.48 -16.78
C ALA A 220 -9.00 -0.20 -16.30
N LEU A 221 -10.20 0.10 -16.83
CA LEU A 221 -10.96 1.29 -16.44
C LEU A 221 -11.37 1.23 -14.98
N ALA A 222 -11.88 0.07 -14.52
CA ALA A 222 -12.23 -0.12 -13.11
C ALA A 222 -11.01 0.01 -12.19
N GLY A 223 -9.85 -0.55 -12.57
CA GLY A 223 -8.59 -0.38 -11.86
C GLY A 223 -8.14 1.08 -11.81
N GLY A 224 -8.26 1.81 -12.92
CA GLY A 224 -7.95 3.24 -12.98
C GLY A 224 -8.87 4.09 -12.10
N LEU A 225 -10.18 3.83 -12.12
CA LEU A 225 -11.15 4.49 -11.24
C LEU A 225 -10.87 4.20 -9.76
N LEU A 226 -10.57 2.94 -9.43
CA LEU A 226 -10.18 2.55 -8.07
C LEU A 226 -8.90 3.26 -7.64
N TRP A 227 -7.93 3.40 -8.54
CA TRP A 227 -6.69 4.12 -8.28
C TRP A 227 -6.95 5.58 -7.89
N VAL A 228 -7.80 6.28 -8.65
CA VAL A 228 -8.22 7.65 -8.35
C VAL A 228 -8.96 7.70 -7.00
N GLN A 229 -9.83 6.74 -6.72
CA GLN A 229 -10.54 6.67 -5.44
C GLN A 229 -9.59 6.48 -4.25
N ILE A 230 -8.55 5.63 -4.40
CA ILE A 230 -7.51 5.44 -3.38
C ILE A 230 -6.73 6.75 -3.17
N ALA A 231 -6.42 7.47 -4.25
CA ALA A 231 -5.75 8.77 -4.17
C ALA A 231 -6.59 9.80 -3.39
N LEU A 232 -7.89 9.89 -3.70
CA LEU A 232 -8.82 10.77 -2.98
C LEU A 232 -8.97 10.36 -1.51
N GLY A 233 -9.07 9.06 -1.21
CA GLY A 233 -9.13 8.55 0.17
C GLY A 233 -7.83 8.81 0.95
N GLY A 234 -6.67 8.64 0.29
CA GLY A 234 -5.39 9.06 0.82
C GLY A 234 -5.36 10.55 1.14
N TRP A 235 -5.89 11.39 0.23
CA TRP A 235 -5.98 12.84 0.40
C TRP A 235 -6.88 13.23 1.59
N VAL A 236 -8.02 12.54 1.78
CA VAL A 236 -8.87 12.70 2.98
C VAL A 236 -8.09 12.39 4.25
N SER A 237 -7.42 11.23 4.29
CA SER A 237 -6.67 10.80 5.47
C SER A 237 -5.50 11.75 5.78
N THR A 238 -4.70 12.11 4.77
CA THR A 238 -3.49 12.93 4.96
C THR A 238 -3.79 14.37 5.36
N ASN A 239 -4.98 14.87 5.05
CA ASN A 239 -5.45 16.21 5.45
C ASN A 239 -6.33 16.20 6.71
N TYR A 240 -6.51 15.07 7.39
CA TYR A 240 -7.40 14.93 8.56
C TYR A 240 -8.86 15.35 8.29
N ALA A 241 -9.32 15.17 7.03
CA ALA A 241 -10.64 15.62 6.60
C ALA A 241 -11.76 14.58 6.86
N VAL A 242 -11.47 13.47 7.55
CA VAL A 242 -12.40 12.35 7.69
C VAL A 242 -13.66 12.67 8.48
N LEU A 243 -13.57 13.51 9.52
CA LEU A 243 -14.69 13.84 10.41
C LEU A 243 -15.45 15.12 10.01
N VAL A 244 -15.08 15.75 8.90
CA VAL A 244 -15.68 17.01 8.45
C VAL A 244 -17.12 16.85 7.97
N CYS A 245 -17.44 15.70 7.36
CA CYS A 245 -18.81 15.31 7.00
C CYS A 245 -19.34 14.28 8.01
N ASP A 246 -20.05 14.72 9.00
CA ASP A 246 -20.57 13.94 10.13
C ASP A 246 -21.94 13.28 9.88
N THR A 247 -22.61 13.63 8.77
CA THR A 247 -23.91 13.10 8.39
C THR A 247 -23.84 12.30 7.08
N PHE A 248 -24.82 11.42 6.88
CA PHE A 248 -25.00 10.62 5.67
C PHE A 248 -26.50 10.46 5.34
N PRO A 249 -26.92 10.62 4.07
CA PRO A 249 -26.12 10.88 2.86
C PRO A 249 -25.64 12.32 2.69
N GLN A 250 -26.16 13.23 3.47
CA GLN A 250 -25.76 14.64 3.51
C GLN A 250 -24.38 14.83 4.13
N CYS A 251 -23.79 16.00 3.94
CA CYS A 251 -22.62 16.48 4.65
C CYS A 251 -23.01 17.79 5.33
N GLN A 252 -22.89 17.87 6.65
CA GLN A 252 -23.29 19.05 7.45
C GLN A 252 -24.76 19.45 7.21
N GLY A 253 -25.66 18.46 7.05
CA GLY A 253 -27.07 18.70 6.79
C GLY A 253 -27.42 19.16 5.37
N SER A 254 -26.46 19.29 4.45
CA SER A 254 -26.66 19.70 3.06
C SER A 254 -26.25 18.61 2.07
N TYR A 255 -26.97 18.50 0.95
CA TYR A 255 -26.55 17.69 -0.19
C TYR A 255 -25.46 18.37 -1.04
N TRP A 256 -25.29 19.68 -0.89
CA TRP A 256 -24.20 20.43 -1.51
C TRP A 256 -23.70 21.46 -0.49
N PRO A 257 -22.79 21.05 0.42
CA PRO A 257 -22.24 21.94 1.43
C PRO A 257 -21.30 22.99 0.82
N ASP A 258 -20.97 24.01 1.60
CA ASP A 258 -19.99 25.01 1.18
C ASP A 258 -18.59 24.40 1.05
N MET A 259 -17.95 24.59 -0.10
CA MET A 259 -16.69 23.94 -0.46
C MET A 259 -15.71 24.90 -1.13
N ALA A 260 -14.45 24.88 -0.66
CA ALA A 260 -13.35 25.64 -1.23
C ALA A 260 -12.41 24.71 -2.01
N PHE A 261 -12.78 24.35 -3.25
CA PHE A 261 -12.07 23.37 -4.07
C PHE A 261 -10.61 23.77 -4.37
N ALA A 262 -10.35 25.02 -4.74
CA ALA A 262 -9.02 25.51 -5.06
C ALA A 262 -8.05 25.29 -3.89
N GLN A 263 -8.47 25.64 -2.67
CA GLN A 263 -7.68 25.47 -1.46
C GLN A 263 -7.58 23.99 -1.05
N GLY A 264 -8.68 23.22 -1.15
CA GLY A 264 -8.73 21.80 -0.76
C GLY A 264 -7.85 20.89 -1.63
N PHE A 265 -7.71 21.22 -2.92
CA PHE A 265 -6.94 20.45 -3.90
C PHE A 265 -5.63 21.10 -4.35
N GLU A 266 -5.15 22.08 -3.58
CA GLU A 266 -3.77 22.53 -3.70
C GLU A 266 -2.83 21.40 -3.24
N LEU A 267 -2.11 20.81 -4.19
CA LEU A 267 -1.34 19.58 -3.94
C LEU A 267 -0.05 19.84 -3.17
N TRP A 268 0.63 20.95 -3.46
CA TRP A 268 1.94 21.25 -2.90
C TRP A 268 1.86 22.28 -1.79
N ARG A 269 1.49 21.83 -0.60
CA ARG A 269 1.34 22.65 0.60
C ARG A 269 1.63 21.88 1.87
N PRO A 270 2.13 22.53 2.92
CA PRO A 270 2.32 21.89 4.23
C PRO A 270 0.99 21.40 4.83
N LEU A 271 1.09 20.42 5.74
CA LEU A 271 -0.08 19.91 6.43
C LEU A 271 -0.78 21.02 7.23
N GLY A 272 -2.09 21.15 7.04
CA GLY A 272 -2.94 22.11 7.73
C GLY A 272 -2.85 23.55 7.23
N HIS A 273 -2.00 23.84 6.24
CA HIS A 273 -1.80 25.19 5.71
C HIS A 273 -1.96 25.23 4.20
N THR A 274 -2.17 26.41 3.66
CA THR A 274 -2.02 26.71 2.21
C THR A 274 -0.54 26.89 1.88
N SER A 275 -0.21 27.00 0.59
CA SER A 275 1.16 27.34 0.13
C SER A 275 1.61 28.74 0.62
N TRP A 276 0.68 29.61 0.94
CA TRP A 276 0.94 30.96 1.46
C TRP A 276 1.04 31.02 2.99
N GLY A 277 0.94 29.87 3.68
CA GLY A 277 1.07 29.75 5.13
C GLY A 277 -0.21 30.04 5.93
N GLU A 278 -1.33 30.32 5.29
CA GLU A 278 -2.64 30.46 5.95
C GLU A 278 -3.17 29.10 6.40
N LEU A 279 -4.00 29.07 7.43
CA LEU A 279 -4.67 27.84 7.85
C LEU A 279 -5.67 27.37 6.78
N LEU A 280 -5.70 26.06 6.57
CA LEU A 280 -6.65 25.44 5.67
C LEU A 280 -8.07 25.63 6.20
N SER A 281 -8.97 26.17 5.36
CA SER A 281 -10.35 26.43 5.78
C SER A 281 -11.15 25.13 5.97
N PHE A 282 -12.18 25.19 6.80
CA PHE A 282 -13.11 24.06 6.99
C PHE A 282 -13.81 23.69 5.68
N GLN A 283 -14.13 24.65 4.82
CA GLN A 283 -14.70 24.44 3.49
C GLN A 283 -13.75 23.71 2.55
N ALA A 284 -12.43 23.90 2.70
CA ALA A 284 -11.44 23.13 1.94
C ALA A 284 -11.41 21.67 2.38
N LEU A 285 -11.44 21.39 3.67
CA LEU A 285 -11.54 20.03 4.20
C LEU A 285 -12.88 19.38 3.80
N THR A 286 -13.98 20.14 3.77
CA THR A 286 -15.28 19.67 3.28
C THR A 286 -15.19 19.27 1.81
N ALA A 287 -14.55 20.06 0.95
CA ALA A 287 -14.34 19.74 -0.46
C ALA A 287 -13.56 18.43 -0.62
N ILE A 288 -12.49 18.24 0.14
CA ILE A 288 -11.66 17.03 0.10
C ILE A 288 -12.50 15.78 0.44
N HIS A 289 -13.25 15.82 1.55
CA HIS A 289 -14.05 14.68 1.97
C HIS A 289 -15.20 14.40 1.00
N TYR A 290 -15.91 15.45 0.60
CA TYR A 290 -17.12 15.32 -0.18
C TYR A 290 -16.84 14.79 -1.60
N VAL A 291 -15.75 15.23 -2.24
CA VAL A 291 -15.31 14.72 -3.55
C VAL A 291 -14.98 13.23 -3.46
N HIS A 292 -14.27 12.78 -2.40
CA HIS A 292 -14.02 11.35 -2.18
C HIS A 292 -15.33 10.55 -2.08
N ARG A 293 -16.32 11.09 -1.35
CA ARG A 293 -17.64 10.46 -1.19
C ARG A 293 -18.42 10.42 -2.50
N LEU A 294 -18.45 11.50 -3.28
CA LEU A 294 -19.12 11.54 -4.59
C LEU A 294 -18.49 10.55 -5.57
N MET A 295 -17.15 10.51 -5.63
CA MET A 295 -16.44 9.57 -6.49
C MET A 295 -16.72 8.12 -6.09
N ALA A 296 -16.91 7.82 -4.80
CA ALA A 296 -17.22 6.47 -4.32
C ALA A 296 -18.49 5.91 -4.94
N TYR A 297 -19.54 6.71 -5.16
CA TYR A 297 -20.77 6.24 -5.83
C TYR A 297 -20.48 5.75 -7.25
N GLY A 298 -19.69 6.52 -8.01
CA GLY A 298 -19.27 6.13 -9.38
C GLY A 298 -18.40 4.88 -9.38
N VAL A 299 -17.47 4.77 -8.42
CA VAL A 299 -16.59 3.58 -8.29
C VAL A 299 -17.41 2.35 -7.90
N ILE A 300 -18.34 2.46 -6.95
CA ILE A 300 -19.23 1.35 -6.57
C ILE A 300 -20.02 0.88 -7.78
N ALA A 301 -20.65 1.77 -8.55
CA ALA A 301 -21.39 1.43 -9.76
C ALA A 301 -20.48 0.72 -10.78
N ALA A 302 -19.27 1.22 -11.01
CA ALA A 302 -18.29 0.61 -11.91
C ALA A 302 -17.86 -0.79 -11.45
N MET A 303 -17.64 -1.00 -10.14
CA MET A 303 -17.29 -2.31 -9.58
C MET A 303 -18.44 -3.31 -9.66
N LEU A 304 -19.69 -2.88 -9.46
CA LEU A 304 -20.87 -3.73 -9.63
C LEU A 304 -21.04 -4.13 -11.10
N ALA A 305 -20.85 -3.20 -12.03
CA ALA A 305 -20.85 -3.49 -13.47
C ALA A 305 -19.71 -4.46 -13.85
N LEU A 306 -18.50 -4.27 -13.30
CA LEU A 306 -17.39 -5.20 -13.51
C LEU A 306 -17.70 -6.59 -12.92
N ALA A 307 -18.30 -6.69 -11.75
CA ALA A 307 -18.70 -7.96 -11.16
C ALA A 307 -19.73 -8.69 -12.03
N TRP A 308 -20.69 -7.96 -12.60
CA TRP A 308 -21.64 -8.51 -13.56
C TRP A 308 -20.94 -9.02 -14.82
N LEU A 309 -20.00 -8.26 -15.40
CA LEU A 309 -19.19 -8.68 -16.55
C LEU A 309 -18.35 -9.93 -16.25
N LEU A 310 -17.69 -9.98 -15.11
CA LEU A 310 -16.91 -11.15 -14.66
C LEU A 310 -17.83 -12.39 -14.56
N ARG A 311 -19.04 -12.24 -14.02
CA ARG A 311 -20.01 -13.33 -13.94
C ARG A 311 -20.47 -13.78 -15.34
N HIS A 312 -20.73 -12.86 -16.25
CA HIS A 312 -21.10 -13.14 -17.63
C HIS A 312 -20.00 -13.94 -18.36
N HIS A 313 -18.73 -13.61 -18.11
CA HIS A 313 -17.56 -14.34 -18.61
C HIS A 313 -17.20 -15.60 -17.81
N ARG A 314 -18.11 -16.15 -17.00
CA ARG A 314 -17.96 -17.36 -16.17
C ARG A 314 -16.82 -17.29 -15.15
N MET A 315 -16.38 -16.10 -14.78
CA MET A 315 -15.38 -15.84 -13.74
C MET A 315 -16.04 -15.65 -12.36
N HIS A 316 -16.91 -16.59 -11.95
CA HIS A 316 -17.80 -16.46 -10.78
C HIS A 316 -17.06 -16.18 -9.48
N ARG A 317 -15.93 -16.86 -9.23
CA ARG A 317 -15.13 -16.64 -8.00
C ARG A 317 -14.59 -15.22 -7.91
N TRP A 318 -14.17 -14.65 -9.05
CA TRP A 318 -13.69 -13.27 -9.13
C TRP A 318 -14.83 -12.26 -8.93
N ALA A 319 -15.97 -12.53 -9.50
CA ALA A 319 -17.18 -11.72 -9.31
C ALA A 319 -17.60 -11.70 -7.83
N LEU A 320 -17.67 -12.87 -7.19
CA LEU A 320 -18.01 -12.98 -5.76
C LEU A 320 -16.99 -12.30 -4.85
N GLY A 321 -15.69 -12.47 -5.12
CA GLY A 321 -14.63 -11.78 -4.38
C GLY A 321 -14.74 -10.27 -4.52
N LEU A 322 -15.00 -9.77 -5.72
CA LEU A 322 -15.20 -8.34 -5.96
C LEU A 322 -16.44 -7.80 -5.24
N LEU A 323 -17.57 -8.51 -5.28
CA LEU A 323 -18.79 -8.13 -4.56
C LEU A 323 -18.57 -8.11 -3.04
N ALA A 324 -17.89 -9.10 -2.48
CA ALA A 324 -17.55 -9.13 -1.07
C ALA A 324 -16.70 -7.92 -0.66
N LEU A 325 -15.71 -7.55 -1.49
CA LEU A 325 -14.88 -6.37 -1.25
C LEU A 325 -15.66 -5.06 -1.40
N VAL A 326 -16.59 -4.96 -2.37
CA VAL A 326 -17.49 -3.80 -2.51
C VAL A 326 -18.37 -3.66 -1.26
N CYS A 327 -18.97 -4.74 -0.79
CA CYS A 327 -19.74 -4.73 0.45
C CYS A 327 -18.89 -4.28 1.65
N LEU A 328 -17.67 -4.80 1.78
CA LEU A 328 -16.73 -4.38 2.82
C LEU A 328 -16.44 -2.89 2.73
N GLN A 329 -16.19 -2.35 1.53
CA GLN A 329 -15.93 -0.92 1.33
C GLN A 329 -17.13 -0.05 1.70
N CYS A 330 -18.35 -0.47 1.34
CA CYS A 330 -19.57 0.24 1.71
C CYS A 330 -19.75 0.25 3.23
N LEU A 331 -19.61 -0.90 3.89
CA LEU A 331 -19.77 -1.03 5.34
C LEU A 331 -18.72 -0.22 6.10
N THR A 332 -17.44 -0.36 5.75
CA THR A 332 -16.36 0.35 6.42
C THR A 332 -16.37 1.85 6.10
N GLY A 333 -16.67 2.24 4.86
CA GLY A 333 -16.80 3.64 4.46
C GLY A 333 -17.94 4.34 5.19
N LEU A 334 -19.11 3.68 5.29
CA LEU A 334 -20.26 4.22 6.03
C LEU A 334 -19.97 4.30 7.54
N SER A 335 -19.34 3.26 8.11
CA SER A 335 -19.00 3.25 9.55
C SER A 335 -17.99 4.35 9.91
N ASN A 336 -17.07 4.70 9.01
CA ASN A 336 -16.15 5.81 9.24
C ASN A 336 -16.87 7.17 9.38
N VAL A 337 -18.05 7.32 8.78
CA VAL A 337 -18.87 8.54 8.91
C VAL A 337 -19.78 8.47 10.13
N VAL A 338 -20.62 7.42 10.23
CA VAL A 338 -21.71 7.36 11.23
C VAL A 338 -21.25 6.92 12.62
N LEU A 339 -20.10 6.24 12.74
CA LEU A 339 -19.56 5.78 14.02
C LEU A 339 -18.35 6.59 14.50
N GLY A 340 -18.09 7.75 13.89
CA GLY A 340 -17.00 8.62 14.31
C GLY A 340 -15.61 8.03 14.09
N TRP A 341 -15.42 7.32 12.95
CA TRP A 341 -14.13 6.84 12.47
C TRP A 341 -13.47 5.75 13.35
N PRO A 342 -14.12 4.60 13.56
CA PRO A 342 -13.53 3.52 14.33
C PRO A 342 -12.29 2.96 13.64
N MET A 343 -11.18 2.88 14.38
CA MET A 343 -9.85 2.47 13.89
C MET A 343 -9.88 1.17 13.08
N PRO A 344 -10.52 0.07 13.53
CA PRO A 344 -10.56 -1.18 12.76
C PRO A 344 -11.23 -1.02 11.40
N ALA A 345 -12.33 -0.26 11.32
CA ALA A 345 -13.04 -0.02 10.07
C ALA A 345 -12.20 0.84 9.11
N ALA A 346 -11.49 1.84 9.61
CA ALA A 346 -10.61 2.68 8.81
C ALA A 346 -9.43 1.89 8.22
N ILE A 347 -8.81 0.99 8.99
CA ILE A 347 -7.76 0.08 8.51
C ILE A 347 -8.32 -0.88 7.45
N LEU A 348 -9.47 -1.51 7.72
CA LEU A 348 -10.12 -2.43 6.78
C LEU A 348 -10.59 -1.72 5.51
N HIS A 349 -10.96 -0.44 5.59
CA HIS A 349 -11.31 0.37 4.42
C HIS A 349 -10.09 0.54 3.49
N THR A 350 -8.93 0.89 4.04
CA THR A 350 -7.68 0.97 3.27
C THR A 350 -7.26 -0.40 2.74
N GLY A 351 -7.30 -1.43 3.57
CA GLY A 351 -6.95 -2.81 3.20
C GLY A 351 -7.87 -3.40 2.14
N GLY A 352 -9.18 -3.17 2.25
CA GLY A 352 -10.14 -3.65 1.27
C GLY A 352 -9.95 -3.01 -0.10
N ALA A 353 -9.60 -1.71 -0.16
CA ALA A 353 -9.26 -1.05 -1.42
C ALA A 353 -7.98 -1.63 -2.04
N ALA A 354 -6.93 -1.89 -1.23
CA ALA A 354 -5.71 -2.55 -1.68
C ALA A 354 -5.97 -3.99 -2.17
N ALA A 355 -6.79 -4.77 -1.44
CA ALA A 355 -7.20 -6.12 -1.82
C ALA A 355 -7.99 -6.12 -3.14
N MET A 356 -8.85 -5.13 -3.35
CA MET A 356 -9.61 -4.97 -4.60
C MET A 356 -8.68 -4.71 -5.78
N MET A 357 -7.64 -3.89 -5.61
CA MET A 357 -6.61 -3.67 -6.64
C MET A 357 -5.86 -4.97 -6.97
N VAL A 358 -5.44 -5.72 -5.96
CA VAL A 358 -4.80 -7.05 -6.16
C VAL A 358 -5.73 -7.99 -6.91
N LEU A 359 -7.02 -8.05 -6.52
CA LEU A 359 -8.01 -8.89 -7.20
C LEU A 359 -8.16 -8.52 -8.67
N ILE A 360 -8.25 -7.22 -9.00
CA ILE A 360 -8.36 -6.74 -10.39
C ILE A 360 -7.11 -7.15 -11.20
N VAL A 361 -5.90 -6.99 -10.65
CA VAL A 361 -4.66 -7.40 -11.31
C VAL A 361 -4.61 -8.90 -11.57
N LEU A 362 -4.98 -9.72 -10.59
CA LEU A 362 -5.03 -11.17 -10.73
C LEU A 362 -6.10 -11.61 -11.73
N ALA A 363 -7.29 -10.98 -11.72
CA ALA A 363 -8.35 -11.21 -12.69
C ALA A 363 -7.91 -10.84 -14.12
N TRP A 364 -7.22 -9.70 -14.27
CA TRP A 364 -6.61 -9.29 -15.54
C TRP A 364 -5.66 -10.35 -16.09
N GLN A 365 -4.76 -10.86 -15.25
CA GLN A 365 -3.81 -11.90 -15.67
C GLN A 365 -4.53 -13.18 -16.10
N ARG A 366 -5.62 -13.52 -15.44
CA ARG A 366 -6.44 -14.67 -15.82
C ARG A 366 -7.05 -14.54 -17.22
N THR A 367 -7.32 -13.31 -17.68
CA THR A 367 -7.83 -13.06 -19.05
C THR A 367 -6.74 -13.13 -20.13
N ARG A 368 -5.44 -13.19 -19.75
CA ARG A 368 -4.31 -13.22 -20.70
C ARG A 368 -3.90 -14.62 -21.13
N SER A 369 -4.34 -15.67 -20.45
CA SER A 369 -3.85 -17.03 -20.68
C SER A 369 -4.43 -17.64 -21.98
N GLN A 370 -3.59 -17.76 -22.92
CA GLN A 370 -3.17 -18.65 -23.99
C GLN A 370 -3.70 -18.42 -25.41
N PRO A 371 -2.77 -18.43 -26.40
CA PRO A 371 -3.13 -18.76 -27.77
C PRO A 371 -3.52 -20.25 -27.82
N LEU A 372 -4.63 -20.58 -28.47
CA LEU A 372 -4.94 -21.94 -28.87
C LEU A 372 -3.78 -22.43 -29.74
N THR A 373 -3.02 -23.45 -29.29
CA THR A 373 -2.31 -24.31 -30.25
C THR A 373 -3.38 -24.94 -31.15
N PRO A 374 -3.28 -24.79 -32.48
CA PRO A 374 -4.15 -25.56 -33.38
C PRO A 374 -3.97 -27.04 -33.04
N ILE A 375 -5.05 -27.73 -32.76
CA ILE A 375 -5.06 -29.19 -32.76
C ILE A 375 -4.69 -29.54 -34.21
N ALA A 376 -3.47 -30.06 -34.38
CA ALA A 376 -3.10 -30.66 -35.66
C ALA A 376 -4.13 -31.76 -35.96
N ALA A 377 -4.85 -31.55 -37.07
CA ALA A 377 -5.81 -32.51 -37.60
C ALA A 377 -5.10 -33.76 -38.12
#